data_3a60eec88880d18368a3258bfa970100
#
_entry.id   3a60eec88880d18368a3258bfa970100
#
_cell.length_a   1.000
_cell.length_b   1.000
_cell.length_c   1.000
_cell.angle_alpha   90.00
_cell.angle_beta   90.00
_cell.angle_gamma   90.00
#
_symmetry.space_group_name_H-M   'P 1'
#
loop_
_entity.id
_entity.type
_entity.pdbx_description
1 polymer ?
#
loop_
_entity_poly.entity_id
_entity_poly.type
_entity_poly.pdbx_seq_one_letter_code
_entity_poly.pdbx_strand_id
1 'polypeptide(L)'
;MNILNRLQAAVLAILMLGTLTGCGGGAASGGETGSGDPVRIATKPMTEQYILGEMLGLLIEQAGYDVEITKGVGGGTSNIQPAMESGEFDLYPEYTSSGWVLVLDHQAEGVDDAEMFTRLQQEYEEKFHMTWVGKYGFNNT
;
A
#
# COMPACT_ATOMS: atom_id res chain seq x y z
N MET A 1 34.21 34.73 39.15
CA MET A 1 33.78 33.42 38.63
C MET A 1 32.54 33.71 37.74
N ASN A 2 32.74 33.66 36.40
CA ASN A 2 31.81 34.21 35.45
C ASN A 2 30.53 33.34 35.29
N ILE A 3 29.41 33.98 35.03
CA ILE A 3 28.07 33.37 34.87
C ILE A 3 28.13 32.21 33.86
N LEU A 4 29.01 32.29 32.85
CA LEU A 4 29.23 31.24 31.86
C LEU A 4 29.73 29.92 32.45
N ASN A 5 30.62 29.99 33.48
CA ASN A 5 31.16 28.79 34.14
C ASN A 5 30.12 28.12 35.08
N ARG A 6 29.15 28.88 35.57
CA ARG A 6 28.05 28.33 36.39
C ARG A 6 27.01 27.61 35.53
N LEU A 7 26.78 28.11 34.32
CA LEU A 7 25.88 27.46 33.36
C LEU A 7 26.47 26.16 32.80
N GLN A 8 27.78 26.12 32.54
CA GLN A 8 28.44 24.89 32.08
C GLN A 8 28.49 23.80 33.18
N ALA A 9 28.65 24.16 34.44
CA ALA A 9 28.61 23.20 35.53
C ALA A 9 27.21 22.62 35.79
N ALA A 10 26.16 23.42 35.58
CA ALA A 10 24.77 22.96 35.71
C ALA A 10 24.37 22.00 34.59
N VAL A 11 24.84 22.22 33.34
CA VAL A 11 24.55 21.35 32.20
C VAL A 11 25.26 20.00 32.31
N LEU A 12 26.51 19.96 32.83
CA LEU A 12 27.23 18.70 33.07
C LEU A 12 26.61 17.85 34.21
N ALA A 13 26.01 18.49 35.22
CA ALA A 13 25.37 17.76 36.32
C ALA A 13 24.05 17.08 35.93
N ILE A 14 23.34 17.60 34.92
CA ILE A 14 22.09 17.02 34.42
C ILE A 14 22.37 15.82 33.48
N LEU A 15 23.52 15.77 32.81
CA LEU A 15 23.86 14.64 31.90
C LEU A 15 24.30 13.37 32.66
N MET A 16 24.62 13.42 33.94
CA MET A 16 25.13 12.26 34.70
C MET A 16 24.07 11.54 35.55
N LEU A 17 22.80 11.97 35.56
CA LEU A 17 21.74 11.33 36.34
C LEU A 17 20.77 10.45 35.54
N GLY A 18 21.08 10.15 34.28
CA GLY A 18 20.18 9.44 33.35
C GLY A 18 20.46 7.96 33.12
N THR A 19 21.38 7.30 33.81
CA THR A 19 21.75 5.91 33.52
C THR A 19 21.67 4.97 34.70
N LEU A 20 20.51 4.83 35.35
CA LEU A 20 20.22 3.72 36.27
C LEU A 20 18.71 3.47 36.39
N THR A 21 18.13 2.75 35.44
CA THR A 21 16.94 1.90 35.57
C THR A 21 16.99 0.95 34.39
N GLY A 22 17.23 -0.31 34.52
CA GLY A 22 16.57 -1.31 35.28
C GLY A 22 16.31 -2.44 34.29
N CYS A 23 17.12 -3.53 34.33
CA CYS A 23 16.79 -4.81 33.70
C CYS A 23 15.44 -5.29 34.21
N GLY A 24 14.49 -5.47 33.29
CA GLY A 24 13.24 -6.18 33.51
C GLY A 24 12.85 -6.86 32.20
N GLY A 25 13.01 -8.18 32.14
CA GLY A 25 12.75 -8.98 30.96
C GLY A 25 11.28 -8.93 30.53
N GLY A 26 11.09 -8.96 29.25
CA GLY A 26 9.83 -9.10 28.53
C GLY A 26 10.16 -9.02 27.06
N ALA A 27 10.42 -10.17 26.44
CA ALA A 27 10.46 -10.27 24.99
C ALA A 27 9.03 -10.05 24.48
N ALA A 28 8.65 -8.82 24.24
CA ALA A 28 7.58 -8.47 23.32
C ALA A 28 8.29 -8.12 22.00
N SER A 29 8.25 -9.04 21.08
CA SER A 29 8.50 -8.76 19.67
C SER A 29 7.41 -7.79 19.20
N GLY A 30 7.56 -6.53 19.52
CA GLY A 30 6.84 -5.44 18.90
C GLY A 30 7.50 -5.22 17.55
N GLY A 31 6.88 -5.71 16.47
CA GLY A 31 7.23 -5.21 15.16
C GLY A 31 7.13 -3.69 15.19
N GLU A 32 8.13 -3.01 14.70
CA GLU A 32 8.04 -1.59 14.39
C GLU A 32 6.90 -1.46 13.38
N THR A 33 5.74 -0.99 13.81
CA THR A 33 4.65 -0.58 12.93
C THR A 33 5.22 0.53 12.05
N GLY A 34 5.10 0.32 10.73
CA GLY A 34 5.61 1.24 9.74
C GLY A 34 5.17 2.66 10.03
N SER A 35 6.11 3.56 10.16
CA SER A 35 5.88 4.99 10.45
C SER A 35 5.51 5.77 9.19
N GLY A 36 4.72 5.22 8.31
CA GLY A 36 4.24 5.82 7.06
C GLY A 36 2.71 5.83 7.00
N ASP A 37 2.17 6.52 5.99
CA ASP A 37 0.76 6.46 5.67
C ASP A 37 0.36 5.00 5.33
N PRO A 38 -0.88 4.58 5.66
CA PRO A 38 -1.35 3.23 5.37
C PRO A 38 -1.43 2.99 3.86
N VAL A 39 -1.21 1.74 3.45
CA VAL A 39 -1.50 1.30 2.07
C VAL A 39 -3.01 1.21 1.89
N ARG A 40 -3.55 2.00 0.97
CA ARG A 40 -4.99 2.13 0.73
C ARG A 40 -5.41 1.22 -0.41
N ILE A 41 -6.25 0.24 -0.08
CA ILE A 41 -6.76 -0.76 -1.03
C ILE A 41 -8.22 -0.44 -1.36
N ALA A 42 -8.55 -0.35 -2.64
CA ALA A 42 -9.93 -0.29 -3.10
C ALA A 42 -10.44 -1.67 -3.54
N THR A 43 -11.74 -1.94 -3.42
CA THR A 43 -12.38 -3.10 -4.03
C THR A 43 -13.66 -2.71 -4.77
N LYS A 44 -13.96 -3.43 -5.85
CA LYS A 44 -15.25 -3.33 -6.53
C LYS A 44 -16.37 -3.98 -5.70
N PRO A 45 -17.66 -3.68 -5.96
CA PRO A 45 -18.78 -4.18 -5.15
C PRO A 45 -19.15 -5.64 -5.51
N MET A 46 -18.19 -6.57 -5.35
CA MET A 46 -18.37 -7.99 -5.62
C MET A 46 -17.70 -8.83 -4.52
N THR A 47 -18.31 -9.94 -4.15
CA THR A 47 -17.80 -10.84 -3.09
C THR A 47 -16.37 -11.27 -3.32
N GLU A 48 -16.01 -11.64 -4.54
CA GLU A 48 -14.65 -12.01 -4.93
C GLU A 48 -13.66 -10.89 -4.64
N GLN A 49 -14.01 -9.66 -5.00
CA GLN A 49 -13.18 -8.48 -4.80
C GLN A 49 -12.95 -8.20 -3.29
N TYR A 50 -13.97 -8.42 -2.46
CA TYR A 50 -13.82 -8.28 -1.02
C TYR A 50 -12.83 -9.29 -0.45
N ILE A 51 -12.90 -10.55 -0.91
CA ILE A 51 -11.97 -11.61 -0.51
C ILE A 51 -10.55 -11.25 -0.95
N LEU A 52 -10.38 -10.84 -2.21
CA LEU A 52 -9.06 -10.46 -2.74
C LEU A 52 -8.48 -9.23 -2.00
N GLY A 53 -9.30 -8.24 -1.69
CA GLY A 53 -8.89 -7.07 -0.91
C GLY A 53 -8.38 -7.45 0.48
N GLU A 54 -9.11 -8.33 1.19
CA GLU A 54 -8.68 -8.84 2.50
C GLU A 54 -7.39 -9.66 2.41
N MET A 55 -7.26 -10.52 1.41
CA MET A 55 -6.04 -11.31 1.21
C MET A 55 -4.81 -10.42 0.95
N LEU A 56 -4.96 -9.39 0.13
CA LEU A 56 -3.91 -8.41 -0.12
C LEU A 56 -3.56 -7.64 1.16
N GLY A 57 -4.58 -7.18 1.90
CA GLY A 57 -4.39 -6.50 3.17
C GLY A 57 -3.55 -7.32 4.14
N LEU A 58 -3.93 -8.57 4.37
CA LEU A 58 -3.20 -9.48 5.26
C LEU A 58 -1.73 -9.71 4.81
N LEU A 59 -1.47 -9.79 3.51
CA LEU A 59 -0.10 -9.96 3.00
C LEU A 59 0.74 -8.69 3.23
N ILE A 60 0.14 -7.53 3.06
CA ILE A 60 0.80 -6.23 3.23
C ILE A 60 1.05 -5.97 4.73
N GLU A 61 0.07 -6.26 5.59
CA GLU A 61 0.23 -6.21 7.05
C GLU A 61 1.32 -7.17 7.55
N GLN A 62 1.38 -8.38 6.99
CA GLN A 62 2.46 -9.32 7.30
C GLN A 62 3.84 -8.79 6.89
N ALA A 63 3.91 -7.95 5.88
CA ALA A 63 5.13 -7.27 5.45
C ALA A 63 5.50 -6.06 6.33
N GLY A 64 4.65 -5.70 7.32
CA GLY A 64 4.92 -4.65 8.29
C GLY A 64 4.34 -3.28 7.94
N TYR A 65 3.41 -3.21 7.00
CA TYR A 65 2.72 -1.96 6.63
C TYR A 65 1.33 -1.90 7.26
N ASP A 66 0.88 -0.70 7.58
CA ASP A 66 -0.52 -0.45 7.93
C ASP A 66 -1.38 -0.48 6.66
N VAL A 67 -2.62 -0.97 6.76
CA VAL A 67 -3.52 -1.13 5.61
C VAL A 67 -4.89 -0.52 5.90
N GLU A 68 -5.45 0.13 4.90
CA GLU A 68 -6.80 0.65 4.90
C GLU A 68 -7.57 0.13 3.67
N ILE A 69 -8.71 -0.56 3.89
CA ILE A 69 -9.49 -1.18 2.80
C ILE A 69 -10.82 -0.47 2.64
N THR A 70 -11.03 0.17 1.49
CA THR A 70 -12.31 0.71 1.06
C THR A 70 -13.05 -0.30 0.20
N LYS A 71 -14.08 -0.93 0.79
CA LYS A 71 -14.87 -1.98 0.12
C LYS A 71 -16.00 -1.42 -0.71
N GLY A 72 -16.21 -2.02 -1.88
CA GLY A 72 -17.42 -1.83 -2.67
C GLY A 72 -17.53 -0.46 -3.34
N VAL A 73 -16.44 0.05 -3.87
CA VAL A 73 -16.45 1.31 -4.64
C VAL A 73 -17.42 1.18 -5.81
N GLY A 74 -18.51 1.94 -5.76
CA GLY A 74 -19.53 1.97 -6.80
C GLY A 74 -18.94 2.42 -8.14
N GLY A 75 -19.47 1.89 -9.25
CA GLY A 75 -18.91 2.15 -10.59
C GLY A 75 -17.66 1.32 -10.92
N GLY A 76 -17.08 0.63 -9.93
CA GLY A 76 -15.93 -0.27 -10.15
C GLY A 76 -14.75 0.42 -10.83
N THR A 77 -14.21 -0.18 -11.88
CA THR A 77 -13.06 0.34 -12.65
C THR A 77 -13.19 1.81 -13.02
N SER A 78 -14.38 2.26 -13.46
CA SER A 78 -14.59 3.63 -13.92
C SER A 78 -14.43 4.70 -12.83
N ASN A 79 -14.61 4.32 -11.56
CA ASN A 79 -14.39 5.22 -10.42
C ASN A 79 -13.06 4.95 -9.71
N ILE A 80 -12.63 3.69 -9.65
CA ILE A 80 -11.37 3.34 -8.97
C ILE A 80 -10.16 3.85 -9.78
N GLN A 81 -10.17 3.71 -11.10
CA GLN A 81 -9.02 4.13 -11.91
C GLN A 81 -8.69 5.63 -11.74
N PRO A 82 -9.64 6.57 -11.87
CA PRO A 82 -9.35 7.99 -11.58
C PRO A 82 -8.90 8.26 -10.13
N ALA A 83 -9.42 7.49 -9.17
CA ALA A 83 -9.02 7.61 -7.76
C ALA A 83 -7.59 7.12 -7.54
N MET A 84 -7.15 6.07 -8.25
CA MET A 84 -5.74 5.64 -8.29
C MET A 84 -4.85 6.73 -8.89
N GLU A 85 -5.25 7.33 -10.01
CA GLU A 85 -4.50 8.40 -10.67
C GLU A 85 -4.36 9.66 -9.80
N SER A 86 -5.37 9.96 -8.99
CA SER A 86 -5.32 11.07 -8.01
C SER A 86 -4.59 10.74 -6.72
N GLY A 87 -4.15 9.48 -6.53
CA GLY A 87 -3.50 9.02 -5.32
C GLY A 87 -4.44 8.83 -4.12
N GLU A 88 -5.75 8.63 -4.35
CA GLU A 88 -6.70 8.28 -3.28
C GLU A 88 -6.52 6.82 -2.83
N PHE A 89 -6.17 5.93 -3.77
CA PHE A 89 -5.84 4.53 -3.50
C PHE A 89 -4.45 4.19 -4.04
N ASP A 90 -3.83 3.16 -3.45
CA ASP A 90 -2.50 2.68 -3.82
C ASP A 90 -2.56 1.34 -4.56
N LEU A 91 -3.66 0.58 -4.36
CA LEU A 91 -3.80 -0.78 -4.89
C LEU A 91 -5.27 -1.17 -5.04
N TYR A 92 -5.60 -1.94 -6.07
CA TYR A 92 -6.88 -2.65 -6.16
C TYR A 92 -6.76 -3.91 -7.02
N PRO A 93 -7.58 -4.95 -6.76
CA PRO A 93 -7.73 -6.09 -7.66
C PRO A 93 -8.45 -5.66 -8.94
N GLU A 94 -7.83 -5.88 -10.09
CA GLU A 94 -8.43 -5.53 -11.37
C GLU A 94 -8.51 -6.76 -12.29
N TYR A 95 -9.41 -6.71 -13.26
CA TYR A 95 -9.51 -7.73 -14.31
C TYR A 95 -8.82 -7.25 -15.57
N THR A 96 -8.06 -8.12 -16.22
CA THR A 96 -7.32 -7.77 -17.43
C THR A 96 -8.24 -7.23 -18.52
N SER A 97 -9.43 -7.82 -18.71
CA SER A 97 -10.43 -7.31 -19.65
C SER A 97 -10.96 -5.92 -19.30
N SER A 98 -11.13 -5.59 -18.02
CA SER A 98 -11.56 -4.25 -17.60
C SER A 98 -10.48 -3.21 -17.85
N GLY A 99 -9.24 -3.51 -17.48
CA GLY A 99 -8.11 -2.64 -17.78
C GLY A 99 -7.92 -2.42 -19.26
N TRP A 100 -8.10 -3.47 -20.05
CA TRP A 100 -7.95 -3.44 -21.50
C TRP A 100 -9.02 -2.59 -22.19
N VAL A 101 -10.30 -2.86 -21.88
CA VAL A 101 -11.43 -2.23 -22.59
C VAL A 101 -11.84 -0.90 -21.96
N LEU A 102 -11.97 -0.83 -20.62
CA LEU A 102 -12.55 0.33 -19.96
C LEU A 102 -11.53 1.44 -19.67
N VAL A 103 -10.25 1.09 -19.53
CA VAL A 103 -9.20 2.06 -19.19
C VAL A 103 -8.36 2.42 -20.42
N LEU A 104 -7.92 1.41 -21.18
CA LEU A 104 -7.07 1.63 -22.36
C LEU A 104 -7.85 1.84 -23.65
N ASP A 105 -9.18 1.64 -23.64
CA ASP A 105 -10.08 1.77 -24.80
C ASP A 105 -9.70 0.86 -25.98
N HIS A 106 -9.18 -0.32 -25.68
CA HIS A 106 -8.85 -1.33 -26.69
C HIS A 106 -10.04 -2.21 -27.03
N GLN A 107 -10.03 -2.82 -28.21
CA GLN A 107 -11.02 -3.82 -28.61
C GLN A 107 -10.78 -5.12 -27.83
N ALA A 108 -11.86 -5.80 -27.42
CA ALA A 108 -11.79 -7.04 -26.64
C ALA A 108 -11.31 -8.25 -27.48
N GLU A 109 -11.38 -8.18 -28.80
CA GLU A 109 -11.13 -9.30 -29.70
C GLU A 109 -9.70 -9.28 -30.26
N GLY A 110 -9.17 -10.48 -30.56
CA GLY A 110 -7.94 -10.64 -31.34
C GLY A 110 -6.62 -10.59 -30.57
N VAL A 111 -6.67 -10.57 -29.23
CA VAL A 111 -5.48 -10.57 -28.36
C VAL A 111 -5.54 -11.77 -27.42
N ASP A 112 -4.46 -12.55 -27.32
CA ASP A 112 -4.35 -13.60 -26.32
C ASP A 112 -4.03 -13.06 -24.92
N ASP A 113 -4.34 -13.85 -23.88
CA ASP A 113 -4.21 -13.43 -22.47
C ASP A 113 -2.78 -13.04 -22.06
N ALA A 114 -1.76 -13.66 -22.65
CA ALA A 114 -0.36 -13.37 -22.31
C ALA A 114 0.09 -12.07 -22.97
N GLU A 115 -0.28 -11.86 -24.23
CA GLU A 115 -0.03 -10.60 -24.94
C GLU A 115 -0.79 -9.45 -24.27
N MET A 116 -2.09 -9.64 -23.96
CA MET A 116 -2.91 -8.65 -23.25
C MET A 116 -2.25 -8.22 -21.93
N PHE A 117 -1.82 -9.18 -21.12
CA PHE A 117 -1.20 -8.86 -19.83
C PHE A 117 0.13 -8.09 -19.98
N THR A 118 0.97 -8.49 -20.93
CA THR A 118 2.22 -7.80 -21.23
C THR A 118 1.99 -6.34 -21.65
N ARG A 119 1.01 -6.13 -22.53
CA ARG A 119 0.65 -4.79 -23.00
C ARG A 119 -0.01 -3.95 -21.89
N LEU A 120 -0.84 -4.55 -21.03
CA LEU A 120 -1.38 -3.87 -19.87
C LEU A 120 -0.26 -3.35 -18.95
N GLN A 121 0.74 -4.18 -18.66
CA GLN A 121 1.89 -3.74 -17.85
C GLN A 121 2.61 -2.54 -18.50
N GLN A 122 2.90 -2.63 -19.77
CA GLN A 122 3.63 -1.58 -20.49
C GLN A 122 2.81 -0.29 -20.60
N GLU A 123 1.55 -0.38 -21.08
CA GLU A 123 0.74 0.81 -21.31
C GLU A 123 0.27 1.51 -20.04
N TYR A 124 0.05 0.77 -18.93
CA TYR A 124 -0.25 1.38 -17.64
C TYR A 124 0.95 2.10 -17.04
N GLU A 125 2.14 1.54 -17.17
CA GLU A 125 3.37 2.22 -16.74
C GLU A 125 3.60 3.51 -17.53
N GLU A 126 3.46 3.45 -18.85
CA GLU A 126 3.67 4.60 -19.74
C GLU A 126 2.64 5.73 -19.55
N LYS A 127 1.36 5.35 -19.37
CA LYS A 127 0.25 6.32 -19.32
C LYS A 127 -0.07 6.84 -17.93
N PHE A 128 0.04 5.98 -16.92
CA PHE A 128 -0.46 6.27 -15.57
C PHE A 128 0.61 6.12 -14.49
N HIS A 129 1.81 5.66 -14.82
CA HIS A 129 2.86 5.29 -13.85
C HIS A 129 2.39 4.23 -12.85
N MET A 130 1.56 3.29 -13.31
CA MET A 130 1.00 2.19 -12.53
C MET A 130 1.50 0.86 -13.06
N THR A 131 1.67 -0.11 -12.18
CA THR A 131 2.17 -1.44 -12.50
C THR A 131 1.12 -2.52 -12.23
N TRP A 132 0.92 -3.40 -13.18
CA TRP A 132 0.23 -4.67 -12.99
C TRP A 132 1.19 -5.68 -12.35
N VAL A 133 1.04 -5.91 -11.05
CA VAL A 133 1.99 -6.69 -10.25
C VAL A 133 2.02 -8.17 -10.63
N GLY A 134 0.85 -8.75 -10.97
CA GLY A 134 0.74 -10.15 -11.34
C GLY A 134 -0.71 -10.57 -11.59
N LYS A 135 -0.88 -11.84 -12.00
CA LYS A 135 -2.18 -12.47 -12.20
C LYS A 135 -2.48 -13.46 -11.08
N TYR A 136 -3.72 -13.49 -10.62
CA TYR A 136 -4.16 -14.49 -9.63
C TYR A 136 -4.30 -15.91 -10.20
N GLY A 137 -4.33 -16.05 -11.52
CA GLY A 137 -4.36 -17.35 -12.21
C GLY A 137 -5.75 -17.97 -12.33
N PHE A 138 -6.81 -17.22 -12.12
CA PHE A 138 -8.18 -17.65 -12.37
C PHE A 138 -8.88 -16.70 -13.34
N ASN A 139 -10.00 -17.15 -13.88
CA ASN A 139 -10.84 -16.38 -14.80
C ASN A 139 -12.20 -16.13 -14.13
N ASN A 140 -12.66 -14.88 -14.15
CA ASN A 140 -13.99 -14.49 -13.71
C ASN A 140 -14.89 -14.33 -14.92
N THR A 141 -15.77 -15.31 -15.16
CA THR A 141 -16.75 -15.34 -16.25
C THR A 141 -18.17 -15.28 -15.73
#